data_063c877760cd1d9c61411405eabd9c9e
#
_entry.id   063c877760cd1d9c61411405eabd9c9e
#
_cell.length_a   1.000
_cell.length_b   1.000
_cell.length_c   1.000
_cell.angle_alpha   90.00
_cell.angle_beta   90.00
_cell.angle_gamma   90.00
#
_symmetry.space_group_name_H-M   'P 1'
#
loop_
_entity.id
_entity.type
_entity.pdbx_description
1 polymer ?
#
loop_
_entity_poly.entity_id
_entity_poly.type
_entity_poly.pdbx_seq_one_letter_code
_entity_poly.pdbx_strand_id
1 'polypeptide(L)'
;MYLVWLVGTRASLLGDAVLYFALGWAASAHGGGMGALVLTAITLPRTVLLLLGGAVGDRFGARRVMVIGDAVMLTATLILALASLRLGASPWLLVMVAAVIGTVDAFYLPATGSMPRRLVGKEQLPRALAMQQAGGQIASLLGAPLGAVLVAAAGLTGAAVADAGTFAIVLVVLVRVRPAFDVGRSPRGEGLLAGAVDGVRIAVGDPVLRPALLLTAAAACFLLPVVSLLSPLLAREHGWSAGMAGLVAGGQSLGMVAVALAVSRRGALGRIGVGAASGLCGAALGIAAVALTETAAVAVAGGIVIGAGSGMFACHIGPLVLTGIPDTHVARMQALLVLVQSLALVVGNNALGALADAQGATIAAAVCAVGVGAAGIAGHVLKPIRCLRRK
;
A
#
# COMPACT_ATOMS: atom_id res chain seq x y z
N MET A 1 -24.91 12.87 -3.82
CA MET A 1 -24.71 11.57 -3.14
C MET A 1 -23.29 11.03 -3.32
N TYR A 2 -22.77 10.93 -4.57
CA TYR A 2 -21.41 10.42 -4.81
C TYR A 2 -20.31 11.19 -4.07
N LEU A 3 -20.32 12.53 -4.11
CA LEU A 3 -19.29 13.35 -3.43
C LEU A 3 -19.30 13.15 -1.90
N VAL A 4 -20.48 13.04 -1.28
CA VAL A 4 -20.60 12.79 0.17
C VAL A 4 -19.99 11.43 0.53
N TRP A 5 -20.30 10.40 -0.27
CA TRP A 5 -19.69 9.09 -0.12
C TRP A 5 -18.17 9.13 -0.34
N LEU A 6 -17.71 9.83 -1.39
CA LEU A 6 -16.30 9.96 -1.71
C LEU A 6 -15.53 10.62 -0.57
N VAL A 7 -15.98 11.77 -0.09
CA VAL A 7 -15.32 12.51 0.99
C VAL A 7 -15.26 11.65 2.26
N GLY A 8 -16.38 11.02 2.64
CA GLY A 8 -16.41 10.13 3.79
C GLY A 8 -15.38 8.99 3.67
N THR A 9 -15.41 8.23 2.57
CA THR A 9 -14.49 7.10 2.37
C THR A 9 -13.03 7.53 2.24
N ARG A 10 -12.74 8.76 1.74
CA ARG A 10 -11.36 9.26 1.70
C ARG A 10 -10.89 9.73 3.07
N ALA A 11 -11.78 10.27 3.89
CA ALA A 11 -11.46 10.58 5.29
C ALA A 11 -11.13 9.31 6.08
N SER A 12 -11.89 8.22 5.90
CA SER A 12 -11.59 6.93 6.51
C SER A 12 -10.23 6.38 6.04
N LEU A 13 -9.98 6.39 4.73
CA LEU A 13 -8.69 5.95 4.20
C LEU A 13 -7.50 6.76 4.75
N LEU A 14 -7.72 8.05 5.04
CA LEU A 14 -6.71 8.87 5.72
C LEU A 14 -6.53 8.42 7.17
N GLY A 15 -7.62 8.13 7.89
CA GLY A 15 -7.58 7.56 9.24
C GLY A 15 -6.81 6.23 9.26
N ASP A 16 -7.14 5.31 8.34
CA ASP A 16 -6.42 4.04 8.17
C ASP A 16 -4.92 4.26 7.99
N ALA A 17 -4.52 5.20 7.11
CA ALA A 17 -3.11 5.48 6.85
C ALA A 17 -2.39 6.05 8.08
N VAL A 18 -3.07 6.88 8.88
CA VAL A 18 -2.61 7.37 10.19
C VAL A 18 -2.43 6.21 11.16
N LEU A 19 -3.42 5.31 11.26
CA LEU A 19 -3.37 4.15 12.15
C LEU A 19 -2.28 3.16 11.73
N TYR A 20 -2.09 2.91 10.43
CA TYR A 20 -1.01 2.06 9.93
C TYR A 20 0.38 2.58 10.34
N PHE A 21 0.61 3.90 10.24
CA PHE A 21 1.84 4.50 10.76
C PHE A 21 1.97 4.28 12.28
N ALA A 22 0.89 4.52 13.03
CA ALA A 22 0.89 4.35 14.49
C ALA A 22 1.14 2.90 14.93
N LEU A 23 0.56 1.93 14.23
CA LEU A 23 0.79 0.50 14.46
C LEU A 23 2.24 0.11 14.16
N GLY A 24 2.77 0.56 13.02
CA GLY A 24 4.17 0.33 12.64
C GLY A 24 5.16 0.93 13.64
N TRP A 25 4.90 2.17 14.09
CA TRP A 25 5.68 2.84 15.13
C TRP A 25 5.59 2.13 16.48
N ALA A 26 4.40 1.70 16.89
CA ALA A 26 4.21 0.96 18.14
C ALA A 26 4.88 -0.42 18.07
N ALA A 27 4.73 -1.14 16.96
CA ALA A 27 5.33 -2.46 16.75
C ALA A 27 6.86 -2.40 16.73
N SER A 28 7.45 -1.33 16.17
CA SER A 28 8.91 -1.15 16.15
C SER A 28 9.55 -1.03 17.53
N ALA A 29 8.78 -0.74 18.58
CA ALA A 29 9.25 -0.76 19.96
C ALA A 29 9.56 -2.18 20.47
N HIS A 30 9.01 -3.19 19.81
CA HIS A 30 9.15 -4.61 20.18
C HIS A 30 10.07 -5.38 19.22
N GLY A 31 10.83 -4.66 18.38
CA GLY A 31 11.78 -5.23 17.44
C GLY A 31 11.22 -5.43 16.02
N GLY A 32 12.12 -5.89 15.14
CA GLY A 32 11.83 -6.07 13.71
C GLY A 32 10.88 -7.22 13.43
N GLY A 33 11.05 -8.35 14.14
CA GLY A 33 10.18 -9.52 14.01
C GLY A 33 8.73 -9.22 14.39
N MET A 34 8.51 -8.42 15.45
CA MET A 34 7.17 -8.01 15.82
C MET A 34 6.56 -7.05 14.80
N GLY A 35 7.34 -6.09 14.29
CA GLY A 35 6.92 -5.23 13.19
C GLY A 35 6.51 -6.03 11.96
N ALA A 36 7.32 -7.02 11.59
CA ALA A 36 7.05 -7.92 10.47
C ALA A 36 5.78 -8.75 10.70
N LEU A 37 5.58 -9.26 11.91
CA LEU A 37 4.39 -10.04 12.27
C LEU A 37 3.11 -9.21 12.17
N VAL A 38 3.11 -7.96 12.65
CA VAL A 38 1.98 -7.03 12.54
C VAL A 38 1.65 -6.77 11.07
N LEU A 39 2.64 -6.47 10.23
CA LEU A 39 2.44 -6.25 8.79
C LEU A 39 1.96 -7.51 8.06
N THR A 40 2.45 -8.67 8.46
CA THR A 40 1.99 -9.98 7.95
C THR A 40 0.55 -10.25 8.36
N ALA A 41 0.18 -9.93 9.60
CA ALA A 41 -1.18 -10.07 10.10
C ALA A 41 -2.20 -9.18 9.36
N ILE A 42 -1.77 -8.04 8.79
CA ILE A 42 -2.59 -7.25 7.87
C ILE A 42 -2.62 -7.89 6.48
N THR A 43 -1.45 -8.20 5.92
CA THR A 43 -1.31 -8.56 4.50
C THR A 43 -1.84 -9.95 4.18
N LEU A 44 -1.59 -10.93 5.05
CA LEU A 44 -1.94 -12.32 4.78
C LEU A 44 -3.45 -12.58 4.76
N PRO A 45 -4.24 -12.19 5.79
CA PRO A 45 -5.70 -12.34 5.75
C PRO A 45 -6.30 -11.57 4.56
N ARG A 46 -5.84 -10.33 4.32
CA ARG A 46 -6.29 -9.53 3.18
C ARG A 46 -6.09 -10.26 1.86
N THR A 47 -4.92 -10.83 1.63
CA THR A 47 -4.59 -11.51 0.36
C THR A 47 -5.38 -12.79 0.18
N VAL A 48 -5.47 -13.62 1.22
CA VAL A 48 -6.18 -14.90 1.17
C VAL A 48 -7.69 -14.72 1.02
N LEU A 49 -8.26 -13.79 1.79
CA LEU A 49 -9.71 -13.57 1.82
C LEU A 49 -10.22 -12.63 0.72
N LEU A 50 -9.34 -11.88 0.04
CA LEU A 50 -9.72 -10.96 -1.04
C LEU A 50 -10.53 -11.66 -2.14
N LEU A 51 -10.20 -12.92 -2.41
CA LEU A 51 -10.91 -13.77 -3.37
C LEU A 51 -12.38 -14.00 -2.98
N LEU A 52 -12.64 -14.12 -1.69
CA LEU A 52 -13.99 -14.28 -1.14
C LEU A 52 -14.72 -12.94 -1.06
N GLY A 53 -13.98 -11.85 -0.85
CA GLY A 53 -14.53 -10.50 -0.68
C GLY A 53 -15.38 -10.03 -1.85
N GLY A 54 -14.93 -10.30 -3.08
CA GLY A 54 -15.72 -9.99 -4.29
C GLY A 54 -17.04 -10.75 -4.32
N ALA A 55 -17.02 -12.05 -4.07
CA ALA A 55 -18.22 -12.90 -4.07
C ALA A 55 -19.22 -12.52 -2.96
N VAL A 56 -18.71 -12.14 -1.78
CA VAL A 56 -19.52 -11.64 -0.66
C VAL A 56 -20.17 -10.29 -1.01
N GLY A 57 -19.39 -9.38 -1.61
CA GLY A 57 -19.90 -8.09 -2.08
C GLY A 57 -21.03 -8.21 -3.12
N ASP A 58 -20.93 -9.18 -4.03
CA ASP A 58 -21.93 -9.48 -5.04
C ASP A 58 -23.20 -10.14 -4.45
N ARG A 59 -23.02 -10.99 -3.41
CA ARG A 59 -24.15 -11.70 -2.78
C ARG A 59 -24.93 -10.82 -1.81
N PHE A 60 -24.26 -10.08 -0.95
CA PHE A 60 -24.86 -9.31 0.15
C PHE A 60 -25.05 -7.84 -0.17
N GLY A 61 -24.42 -7.37 -1.26
CA GLY A 61 -24.43 -5.97 -1.70
C GLY A 61 -23.30 -5.14 -1.09
N ALA A 62 -22.59 -4.40 -1.93
CA ALA A 62 -21.41 -3.64 -1.55
C ALA A 62 -21.63 -2.69 -0.35
N ARG A 63 -22.78 -1.99 -0.30
CA ARG A 63 -23.10 -1.08 0.79
C ARG A 63 -23.20 -1.79 2.16
N ARG A 64 -23.82 -2.97 2.21
CA ARG A 64 -23.94 -3.73 3.45
C ARG A 64 -22.56 -4.20 3.94
N VAL A 65 -21.73 -4.69 3.02
CA VAL A 65 -20.36 -5.10 3.34
C VAL A 65 -19.54 -3.93 3.90
N MET A 66 -19.68 -2.74 3.30
CA MET A 66 -19.00 -1.54 3.80
C MET A 66 -19.51 -1.13 5.20
N VAL A 67 -20.82 -1.11 5.43
CA VAL A 67 -21.40 -0.78 6.74
C VAL A 67 -20.93 -1.74 7.83
N ILE A 68 -20.92 -3.04 7.53
CA ILE A 68 -20.42 -4.05 8.50
C ILE A 68 -18.92 -3.86 8.72
N GLY A 69 -18.14 -3.67 7.66
CA GLY A 69 -16.70 -3.42 7.73
C GLY A 69 -16.36 -2.21 8.60
N ASP A 70 -17.00 -1.06 8.34
CA ASP A 70 -16.78 0.16 9.12
C ASP A 70 -17.23 0.02 10.59
N ALA A 71 -18.31 -0.74 10.87
CA ALA A 71 -18.73 -1.02 12.24
C ALA A 71 -17.71 -1.91 12.98
N VAL A 72 -17.16 -2.92 12.31
CA VAL A 72 -16.10 -3.78 12.87
C VAL A 72 -14.83 -2.95 13.11
N MET A 73 -14.42 -2.11 12.17
CA MET A 73 -13.25 -1.25 12.31
C MET A 73 -13.42 -0.22 13.41
N LEU A 74 -14.58 0.44 13.49
CA LEU A 74 -14.91 1.34 14.61
C LEU A 74 -14.76 0.64 15.96
N THR A 75 -15.31 -0.57 16.07
CA THR A 75 -15.23 -1.36 17.32
C THR A 75 -13.80 -1.76 17.63
N ALA A 76 -13.06 -2.25 16.64
CA ALA A 76 -11.67 -2.67 16.80
C ALA A 76 -10.75 -1.50 17.20
N THR A 77 -10.91 -0.33 16.58
CA THR A 77 -10.12 0.86 16.90
C THR A 77 -10.47 1.46 18.25
N LEU A 78 -11.72 1.41 18.67
CA LEU A 78 -12.13 1.77 20.05
C LEU A 78 -11.57 0.79 21.08
N ILE A 79 -11.61 -0.52 20.82
CA ILE A 79 -10.98 -1.53 21.69
C ILE A 79 -9.48 -1.28 21.77
N LEU A 80 -8.82 -1.00 20.63
CA LEU A 80 -7.40 -0.65 20.61
C LEU A 80 -7.11 0.58 21.48
N ALA A 81 -7.91 1.64 21.33
CA ALA A 81 -7.76 2.86 22.12
C ALA A 81 -7.90 2.60 23.62
N LEU A 82 -8.95 1.89 24.03
CA LEU A 82 -9.21 1.56 25.43
C LEU A 82 -8.16 0.60 26.02
N ALA A 83 -7.79 -0.44 25.25
CA ALA A 83 -6.80 -1.41 25.69
C ALA A 83 -5.40 -0.78 25.78
N SER A 84 -5.04 0.10 24.86
CA SER A 84 -3.74 0.79 24.89
C SER A 84 -3.57 1.73 26.08
N LEU A 85 -4.67 2.28 26.62
CA LEU A 85 -4.67 3.06 27.88
C LEU A 85 -4.35 2.20 29.11
N ARG A 86 -4.70 0.92 29.09
CA ARG A 86 -4.55 0.01 30.25
C ARG A 86 -3.31 -0.87 30.13
N LEU A 87 -3.04 -1.39 28.94
CA LEU A 87 -2.02 -2.39 28.65
C LEU A 87 -0.79 -1.82 27.90
N GLY A 88 -0.84 -0.52 27.54
CA GLY A 88 0.13 0.05 26.63
C GLY A 88 0.02 -0.56 25.21
N ALA A 89 1.09 -0.44 24.43
CA ALA A 89 1.18 -1.04 23.09
C ALA A 89 1.57 -2.53 23.19
N SER A 90 0.71 -3.36 23.78
CA SER A 90 0.97 -4.80 23.91
C SER A 90 1.15 -5.45 22.53
N PRO A 91 2.20 -6.28 22.31
CA PRO A 91 2.49 -6.93 21.02
C PRO A 91 1.29 -7.70 20.46
N TRP A 92 0.63 -8.51 21.29
CA TRP A 92 -0.50 -9.33 20.85
C TRP A 92 -1.74 -8.50 20.51
N LEU A 93 -1.95 -7.36 21.18
CA LEU A 93 -3.01 -6.42 20.85
C LEU A 93 -2.79 -5.84 19.45
N LEU A 94 -1.54 -5.46 19.11
CA LEU A 94 -1.20 -4.96 17.79
C LEU A 94 -1.44 -6.01 16.70
N VAL A 95 -1.03 -7.26 16.94
CA VAL A 95 -1.23 -8.36 15.98
C VAL A 95 -2.71 -8.68 15.78
N MET A 96 -3.50 -8.72 16.86
CA MET A 96 -4.94 -9.00 16.78
C MET A 96 -5.67 -7.91 15.98
N VAL A 97 -5.40 -6.64 16.27
CA VAL A 97 -6.01 -5.52 15.52
C VAL A 97 -5.55 -5.53 14.06
N ALA A 98 -4.28 -5.78 13.80
CA ALA A 98 -3.74 -5.93 12.46
C ALA A 98 -4.45 -7.04 11.65
N ALA A 99 -4.72 -8.19 12.27
CA ALA A 99 -5.45 -9.29 11.65
C ALA A 99 -6.92 -8.91 11.34
N VAL A 100 -7.57 -8.16 12.24
CA VAL A 100 -8.92 -7.64 12.00
C VAL A 100 -8.91 -6.67 10.81
N ILE A 101 -7.97 -5.73 10.78
CA ILE A 101 -7.79 -4.78 9.66
C ILE A 101 -7.65 -5.55 8.35
N GLY A 102 -6.71 -6.49 8.26
CA GLY A 102 -6.47 -7.26 7.04
C GLY A 102 -7.69 -8.07 6.60
N THR A 103 -8.45 -8.61 7.56
CA THR A 103 -9.69 -9.35 7.29
C THR A 103 -10.77 -8.42 6.74
N VAL A 104 -11.00 -7.27 7.37
CA VAL A 104 -11.99 -6.29 6.91
C VAL A 104 -11.63 -5.76 5.51
N ASP A 105 -10.37 -5.41 5.29
CA ASP A 105 -9.86 -4.91 4.01
C ASP A 105 -10.16 -5.89 2.85
N ALA A 106 -10.06 -7.19 3.09
CA ALA A 106 -10.33 -8.21 2.08
C ALA A 106 -11.75 -8.12 1.50
N PHE A 107 -12.71 -7.73 2.30
CA PHE A 107 -14.12 -7.57 1.88
C PHE A 107 -14.44 -6.12 1.49
N TYR A 108 -13.84 -5.17 2.16
CA TYR A 108 -14.11 -3.74 1.99
C TYR A 108 -13.58 -3.20 0.66
N LEU A 109 -12.36 -3.59 0.25
CA LEU A 109 -11.73 -3.09 -0.96
C LEU A 109 -12.54 -3.38 -2.24
N PRO A 110 -13.01 -4.64 -2.51
CA PRO A 110 -13.85 -4.91 -3.66
C PRO A 110 -15.20 -4.18 -3.60
N ALA A 111 -15.79 -4.09 -2.39
CA ALA A 111 -17.06 -3.38 -2.19
C ALA A 111 -16.93 -1.89 -2.54
N THR A 112 -15.90 -1.22 -2.01
CA THR A 112 -15.59 0.19 -2.29
C THR A 112 -15.33 0.43 -3.78
N GLY A 113 -14.58 -0.47 -4.43
CA GLY A 113 -14.30 -0.39 -5.87
C GLY A 113 -15.55 -0.48 -6.75
N SER A 114 -16.61 -1.16 -6.30
CA SER A 114 -17.87 -1.30 -7.03
C SER A 114 -18.85 -0.14 -6.84
N MET A 115 -18.70 0.65 -5.77
CA MET A 115 -19.67 1.71 -5.40
C MET A 115 -19.82 2.84 -6.44
N PRO A 116 -18.76 3.35 -7.11
CA PRO A 116 -18.94 4.40 -8.11
C PRO A 116 -19.98 4.04 -9.17
N ARG A 117 -19.95 2.79 -9.68
CA ARG A 117 -20.91 2.31 -10.69
C ARG A 117 -22.37 2.28 -10.17
N ARG A 118 -22.56 2.25 -8.85
CA ARG A 118 -23.88 2.23 -8.19
C ARG A 118 -24.37 3.63 -7.81
N LEU A 119 -23.49 4.63 -7.84
CA LEU A 119 -23.78 6.01 -7.39
C LEU A 119 -23.87 7.02 -8.53
N VAL A 120 -23.22 6.75 -9.67
CA VAL A 120 -23.19 7.66 -10.82
C VAL A 120 -23.58 6.94 -12.12
N GLY A 121 -24.11 7.70 -13.07
CA GLY A 121 -24.40 7.20 -14.41
C GLY A 121 -23.13 6.85 -15.20
N LYS A 122 -23.30 6.05 -16.28
CA LYS A 122 -22.18 5.55 -17.11
C LYS A 122 -21.30 6.67 -17.65
N GLU A 123 -21.87 7.80 -18.04
CA GLU A 123 -21.13 8.95 -18.59
C GLU A 123 -20.21 9.63 -17.55
N GLN A 124 -20.62 9.64 -16.28
CA GLN A 124 -19.87 10.27 -15.20
C GLN A 124 -18.87 9.33 -14.53
N LEU A 125 -18.93 8.03 -14.84
CA LEU A 125 -18.13 7.00 -14.20
C LEU A 125 -16.61 7.23 -14.35
N PRO A 126 -16.06 7.60 -15.51
CA PRO A 126 -14.61 7.86 -15.64
C PRO A 126 -14.15 8.99 -14.71
N ARG A 127 -14.94 10.07 -14.62
CA ARG A 127 -14.64 11.20 -13.73
C ARG A 127 -14.71 10.78 -12.26
N ALA A 128 -15.70 9.98 -11.89
CA ALA A 128 -15.87 9.46 -10.54
C ALA A 128 -14.68 8.59 -10.13
N LEU A 129 -14.25 7.66 -10.98
CA LEU A 129 -13.09 6.81 -10.72
C LEU A 129 -11.79 7.62 -10.62
N ALA A 130 -11.60 8.64 -11.47
CA ALA A 130 -10.45 9.54 -11.39
C ALA A 130 -10.41 10.31 -10.05
N MET A 131 -11.56 10.83 -9.60
CA MET A 131 -11.67 11.51 -8.30
C MET A 131 -11.42 10.56 -7.13
N GLN A 132 -11.92 9.32 -7.22
CA GLN A 132 -11.68 8.29 -6.23
C GLN A 132 -10.18 7.96 -6.13
N GLN A 133 -9.51 7.79 -7.24
CA GLN A 133 -8.07 7.51 -7.30
C GLN A 133 -7.24 8.68 -6.75
N ALA A 134 -7.54 9.90 -7.17
CA ALA A 134 -6.86 11.10 -6.70
C ALA A 134 -7.00 11.29 -5.18
N GLY A 135 -8.23 11.12 -4.66
CA GLY A 135 -8.48 11.19 -3.22
C GLY A 135 -7.76 10.10 -2.44
N GLY A 136 -7.62 8.89 -3.00
CA GLY A 136 -6.84 7.81 -2.41
C GLY A 136 -5.35 8.15 -2.32
N GLN A 137 -4.78 8.73 -3.37
CA GLN A 137 -3.38 9.16 -3.37
C GLN A 137 -3.11 10.28 -2.35
N ILE A 138 -4.05 11.24 -2.22
CA ILE A 138 -3.93 12.31 -1.22
C ILE A 138 -3.97 11.73 0.19
N ALA A 139 -4.89 10.79 0.48
CA ALA A 139 -4.98 10.14 1.78
C ALA A 139 -3.70 9.36 2.12
N SER A 140 -3.16 8.59 1.17
CA SER A 140 -1.90 7.86 1.35
C SER A 140 -0.70 8.79 1.55
N LEU A 141 -0.68 9.93 0.84
CA LEU A 141 0.37 10.94 0.93
C LEU A 141 0.42 11.59 2.32
N LEU A 142 -0.75 11.96 2.83
CA LEU A 142 -0.85 12.70 4.10
C LEU A 142 -0.86 11.79 5.32
N GLY A 143 -1.21 10.50 5.14
CA GLY A 143 -1.42 9.57 6.24
C GLY A 143 -0.22 9.40 7.17
N ALA A 144 0.96 9.10 6.65
CA ALA A 144 2.15 8.89 7.46
C ALA A 144 2.63 10.18 8.18
N PRO A 145 2.72 11.36 7.54
CA PRO A 145 3.03 12.61 8.22
C PRO A 145 2.03 12.97 9.33
N LEU A 146 0.72 12.85 9.06
CA LEU A 146 -0.32 13.11 10.05
C LEU A 146 -0.29 12.07 11.17
N GLY A 147 -0.04 10.81 10.83
CA GLY A 147 0.15 9.74 11.79
C GLY A 147 1.31 10.01 12.74
N ALA A 148 2.43 10.49 12.21
CA ALA A 148 3.59 10.85 13.03
C ALA A 148 3.31 12.00 13.99
N VAL A 149 2.64 13.06 13.51
CA VAL A 149 2.22 14.18 14.37
C VAL A 149 1.28 13.71 15.46
N LEU A 150 0.31 12.88 15.11
CA LEU A 150 -0.69 12.40 16.07
C LEU A 150 -0.08 11.43 17.08
N VAL A 151 0.83 10.55 16.65
CA VAL A 151 1.57 9.67 17.55
C VAL A 151 2.49 10.45 18.48
N ALA A 152 3.14 11.49 17.99
CA ALA A 152 3.98 12.37 18.83
C ALA A 152 3.16 13.13 19.88
N ALA A 153 1.94 13.55 19.54
CA ALA A 153 1.07 14.34 20.43
C ALA A 153 0.25 13.48 21.40
N ALA A 154 -0.26 12.33 20.95
CA ALA A 154 -1.27 11.55 21.69
C ALA A 154 -1.02 10.02 21.66
N GLY A 155 0.12 9.58 21.15
CA GLY A 155 0.51 8.17 21.08
C GLY A 155 -0.42 7.32 20.19
N LEU A 156 -0.31 5.99 20.37
CA LEU A 156 -1.16 5.02 19.67
C LEU A 156 -2.65 5.23 19.97
N THR A 157 -2.97 5.56 21.21
CA THR A 157 -4.35 5.81 21.64
C THR A 157 -4.99 6.94 20.86
N GLY A 158 -4.28 8.06 20.70
CA GLY A 158 -4.77 9.21 19.94
C GLY A 158 -5.01 8.88 18.47
N ALA A 159 -4.10 8.11 17.87
CA ALA A 159 -4.27 7.64 16.48
C ALA A 159 -5.50 6.72 16.34
N ALA A 160 -5.69 5.78 17.28
CA ALA A 160 -6.84 4.89 17.28
C ALA A 160 -8.18 5.62 17.49
N VAL A 161 -8.23 6.63 18.36
CA VAL A 161 -9.43 7.47 18.58
C VAL A 161 -9.75 8.30 17.34
N ALA A 162 -8.73 8.90 16.71
CA ALA A 162 -8.93 9.68 15.48
C ALA A 162 -9.47 8.80 14.35
N ASP A 163 -8.94 7.60 14.18
CA ASP A 163 -9.39 6.65 13.18
C ASP A 163 -10.81 6.15 13.49
N ALA A 164 -11.13 5.81 14.75
CA ALA A 164 -12.50 5.50 15.17
C ALA A 164 -13.48 6.62 14.80
N GLY A 165 -13.07 7.88 14.98
CA GLY A 165 -13.87 9.05 14.56
C GLY A 165 -14.14 9.06 13.05
N THR A 166 -13.15 8.71 12.22
CA THR A 166 -13.34 8.64 10.76
C THR A 166 -14.31 7.53 10.37
N PHE A 167 -14.23 6.34 10.99
CA PHE A 167 -15.20 5.26 10.77
C PHE A 167 -16.62 5.62 11.21
N ALA A 168 -16.77 6.31 12.34
CA ALA A 168 -18.08 6.81 12.79
C ALA A 168 -18.69 7.76 11.75
N ILE A 169 -17.90 8.67 11.18
CA ILE A 169 -18.35 9.59 10.11
C ILE A 169 -18.79 8.80 8.89
N VAL A 170 -17.99 7.83 8.43
CA VAL A 170 -18.33 7.03 7.23
C VAL A 170 -19.57 6.19 7.46
N LEU A 171 -19.74 5.60 8.63
CA LEU A 171 -20.97 4.87 8.98
C LEU A 171 -22.21 5.75 8.83
N VAL A 172 -22.18 6.98 9.37
CA VAL A 172 -23.28 7.94 9.20
C VAL A 172 -23.52 8.26 7.72
N VAL A 173 -22.44 8.46 6.95
CA VAL A 173 -22.52 8.69 5.50
C VAL A 173 -23.15 7.48 4.79
N LEU A 174 -22.69 6.27 5.05
CA LEU A 174 -23.18 5.05 4.40
C LEU A 174 -24.63 4.73 4.76
N VAL A 175 -25.08 5.06 5.97
CA VAL A 175 -26.49 4.91 6.37
C VAL A 175 -27.39 5.85 5.54
N ARG A 176 -26.92 7.07 5.25
CA ARG A 176 -27.66 8.08 4.48
C ARG A 176 -27.56 7.91 2.96
N VAL A 177 -26.42 7.42 2.46
CA VAL A 177 -26.20 7.22 1.02
C VAL A 177 -26.84 5.92 0.57
N ARG A 178 -27.80 6.01 -0.34
CA ARG A 178 -28.45 4.84 -0.96
C ARG A 178 -27.96 4.70 -2.41
N PRO A 179 -27.58 3.49 -2.86
CA PRO A 179 -27.27 3.23 -4.27
C PRO A 179 -28.48 3.60 -5.15
N ALA A 180 -28.20 4.35 -6.22
CA ALA A 180 -29.23 4.79 -7.17
C ALA A 180 -29.40 3.81 -8.35
N PHE A 181 -28.34 3.03 -8.63
CA PHE A 181 -28.29 2.09 -9.75
C PHE A 181 -28.05 0.67 -9.26
N ASP A 182 -28.84 -0.27 -9.79
CA ASP A 182 -28.57 -1.68 -9.58
C ASP A 182 -27.57 -2.15 -10.65
N VAL A 183 -26.41 -2.57 -10.20
CA VAL A 183 -25.41 -3.19 -11.06
C VAL A 183 -25.70 -4.67 -11.02
N GLY A 184 -26.22 -5.22 -12.12
CA GLY A 184 -26.49 -6.65 -12.26
C GLY A 184 -25.30 -7.49 -11.79
N ARG A 185 -25.58 -8.68 -11.28
CA ARG A 185 -24.55 -9.62 -10.83
C ARG A 185 -23.56 -9.85 -11.96
N SER A 186 -22.29 -9.62 -11.69
CA SER A 186 -21.23 -10.01 -12.63
C SER A 186 -21.40 -11.50 -12.97
N PRO A 187 -21.33 -11.90 -14.24
CA PRO A 187 -21.29 -13.33 -14.58
C PRO A 187 -20.25 -14.00 -13.69
N ARG A 188 -20.57 -15.17 -13.14
CA ARG A 188 -19.61 -15.96 -12.35
C ARG A 188 -18.35 -16.13 -13.18
N GLY A 189 -17.36 -15.28 -12.95
CA GLY A 189 -16.03 -15.45 -13.53
C GLY A 189 -15.47 -16.80 -13.08
N GLU A 190 -14.78 -17.49 -13.97
CA GLU A 190 -13.94 -18.62 -13.64
C GLU A 190 -13.20 -18.32 -12.34
N GLY A 191 -13.14 -19.29 -11.42
CA GLY A 191 -12.61 -19.08 -10.08
C GLY A 191 -11.30 -18.30 -10.11
N LEU A 192 -11.17 -17.28 -9.28
CA LEU A 192 -9.99 -16.40 -9.25
C LEU A 192 -8.66 -17.18 -9.14
N LEU A 193 -8.67 -18.34 -8.48
CA LEU A 193 -7.53 -19.26 -8.45
C LEU A 193 -7.19 -19.81 -9.84
N ALA A 194 -8.19 -20.24 -10.61
CA ALA A 194 -7.98 -20.68 -11.98
C ALA A 194 -7.45 -19.52 -12.85
N GLY A 195 -8.03 -18.32 -12.67
CA GLY A 195 -7.54 -17.11 -13.33
C GLY A 195 -6.11 -16.72 -12.94
N ALA A 196 -5.72 -16.92 -11.67
CA ALA A 196 -4.35 -16.65 -11.22
C ALA A 196 -3.36 -17.68 -11.80
N VAL A 197 -3.73 -18.97 -11.83
CA VAL A 197 -2.91 -20.04 -12.46
C VAL A 197 -2.72 -19.79 -13.96
N ASP A 198 -3.78 -19.44 -14.67
CA ASP A 198 -3.68 -19.06 -16.09
C ASP A 198 -2.84 -17.79 -16.28
N GLY A 199 -2.98 -16.81 -15.39
CA GLY A 199 -2.15 -15.62 -15.37
C GLY A 199 -0.66 -15.94 -15.20
N VAL A 200 -0.32 -16.86 -14.30
CA VAL A 200 1.07 -17.35 -14.11
C VAL A 200 1.58 -18.01 -15.39
N ARG A 201 0.77 -18.87 -16.01
CA ARG A 201 1.17 -19.57 -17.25
C ARG A 201 1.46 -18.59 -18.39
N ILE A 202 0.62 -17.57 -18.55
CA ILE A 202 0.81 -16.50 -19.54
C ILE A 202 2.08 -15.70 -19.22
N ALA A 203 2.26 -15.31 -17.96
CA ALA A 203 3.37 -14.47 -17.52
C ALA A 203 4.73 -15.17 -17.62
N VAL A 204 4.80 -16.47 -17.35
CA VAL A 204 6.04 -17.26 -17.46
C VAL A 204 6.47 -17.43 -18.92
N GLY A 205 5.50 -17.51 -19.83
CA GLY A 205 5.74 -17.67 -21.27
C GLY A 205 6.08 -16.35 -22.00
N ASP A 206 5.74 -15.21 -21.44
CA ASP A 206 5.94 -13.92 -22.08
C ASP A 206 7.30 -13.30 -21.71
N PRO A 207 8.15 -12.95 -22.68
CA PRO A 207 9.49 -12.43 -22.45
C PRO A 207 9.51 -11.04 -21.80
N VAL A 208 8.39 -10.31 -21.77
CA VAL A 208 8.25 -8.99 -21.16
C VAL A 208 7.61 -9.08 -19.79
N LEU A 209 6.53 -9.85 -19.66
CA LEU A 209 5.77 -9.96 -18.41
C LEU A 209 6.58 -10.62 -17.31
N ARG A 210 7.31 -11.69 -17.63
CA ARG A 210 8.15 -12.39 -16.67
C ARG A 210 9.15 -11.47 -15.95
N PRO A 211 10.03 -10.71 -16.65
CA PRO A 211 10.95 -9.80 -15.97
C PRO A 211 10.24 -8.62 -15.31
N ALA A 212 9.10 -8.15 -15.81
CA ALA A 212 8.31 -7.09 -15.17
C ALA A 212 7.73 -7.56 -13.82
N LEU A 213 7.24 -8.81 -13.75
CA LEU A 213 6.78 -9.42 -12.50
C LEU A 213 7.93 -9.64 -11.51
N LEU A 214 9.10 -10.05 -11.99
CA LEU A 214 10.30 -10.19 -11.14
C LEU A 214 10.75 -8.85 -10.55
N LEU A 215 10.75 -7.77 -11.33
CA LEU A 215 11.03 -6.43 -10.82
C LEU A 215 9.98 -5.98 -9.81
N THR A 216 8.71 -6.29 -10.05
CA THR A 216 7.62 -5.99 -9.12
C THR A 216 7.76 -6.78 -7.82
N ALA A 217 8.12 -8.07 -7.90
CA ALA A 217 8.41 -8.91 -6.73
C ALA A 217 9.61 -8.37 -5.95
N ALA A 218 10.69 -7.99 -6.63
CA ALA A 218 11.87 -7.41 -5.99
C ALA A 218 11.56 -6.08 -5.29
N ALA A 219 10.79 -5.20 -5.94
CA ALA A 219 10.31 -3.96 -5.32
C ALA A 219 9.42 -4.25 -4.09
N ALA A 220 8.53 -5.22 -4.17
CA ALA A 220 7.69 -5.61 -3.03
C ALA A 220 8.49 -6.24 -1.89
N CYS A 221 9.54 -6.99 -2.20
CA CYS A 221 10.38 -7.67 -1.21
C CYS A 221 11.37 -6.72 -0.51
N PHE A 222 11.94 -5.76 -1.25
CA PHE A 222 13.05 -4.94 -0.74
C PHE A 222 12.72 -3.45 -0.62
N LEU A 223 11.81 -2.90 -1.43
CA LEU A 223 11.49 -1.46 -1.39
C LEU A 223 10.32 -1.15 -0.45
N LEU A 224 9.23 -1.92 -0.51
CA LEU A 224 8.06 -1.66 0.34
C LEU A 224 8.35 -1.84 1.83
N PRO A 225 9.12 -2.86 2.31
CA PRO A 225 9.47 -2.98 3.72
C PRO A 225 10.28 -1.80 4.26
N VAL A 226 11.03 -1.09 3.43
CA VAL A 226 11.76 0.11 3.88
C VAL A 226 10.80 1.15 4.42
N VAL A 227 9.67 1.35 3.74
CA VAL A 227 8.67 2.36 4.13
C VAL A 227 7.86 1.91 5.34
N SER A 228 7.40 0.65 5.34
CA SER A 228 6.43 0.16 6.32
C SER A 228 7.06 -0.44 7.58
N LEU A 229 8.24 -1.05 7.48
CA LEU A 229 8.91 -1.77 8.56
C LEU A 229 10.19 -1.08 9.02
N LEU A 230 11.11 -0.84 8.08
CA LEU A 230 12.46 -0.40 8.44
C LEU A 230 12.55 1.07 8.81
N SER A 231 11.74 1.96 8.23
CA SER A 231 11.76 3.38 8.59
C SER A 231 11.48 3.65 10.08
N PRO A 232 10.47 3.04 10.72
CA PRO A 232 10.27 3.15 12.16
C PRO A 232 11.41 2.53 12.99
N LEU A 233 11.97 1.39 12.54
CA LEU A 233 13.07 0.73 13.23
C LEU A 233 14.35 1.55 13.16
N LEU A 234 14.71 2.07 11.99
CA LEU A 234 15.85 2.99 11.81
C LEU A 234 15.72 4.25 12.66
N ALA A 235 14.51 4.81 12.70
CA ALA A 235 14.26 5.99 13.53
C ALA A 235 14.55 5.71 15.01
N ARG A 236 14.17 4.53 15.51
CA ARG A 236 14.49 4.12 16.89
C ARG A 236 15.96 3.83 17.09
N GLU A 237 16.61 3.14 16.15
CA GLU A 237 18.03 2.83 16.22
C GLU A 237 18.89 4.10 16.28
N HIS A 238 18.49 5.14 15.52
CA HIS A 238 19.15 6.46 15.53
C HIS A 238 18.66 7.39 16.64
N GLY A 239 17.76 6.94 17.52
CA GLY A 239 17.20 7.79 18.59
C GLY A 239 16.27 8.90 18.09
N TRP A 240 15.74 8.80 16.87
CA TRP A 240 14.85 9.80 16.32
C TRP A 240 13.44 9.67 16.88
N SER A 241 12.77 10.80 17.02
CA SER A 241 11.36 10.85 17.45
C SER A 241 10.42 10.35 16.35
N ALA A 242 9.18 10.01 16.74
CA ALA A 242 8.11 9.70 15.78
C ALA A 242 7.88 10.83 14.77
N GLY A 243 8.01 12.08 15.21
CA GLY A 243 7.93 13.25 14.33
C GLY A 243 8.99 13.24 13.24
N MET A 244 10.23 12.86 13.57
CA MET A 244 11.31 12.73 12.59
C MET A 244 11.07 11.60 11.60
N ALA A 245 10.62 10.43 12.07
CA ALA A 245 10.19 9.33 11.19
C ALA A 245 9.08 9.78 10.23
N GLY A 246 8.16 10.60 10.71
CA GLY A 246 7.10 11.21 9.91
C GLY A 246 7.61 12.19 8.86
N LEU A 247 8.65 12.98 9.16
CA LEU A 247 9.28 13.87 8.18
C LEU A 247 9.96 13.08 7.05
N VAL A 248 10.62 11.96 7.37
CA VAL A 248 11.19 11.06 6.34
C VAL A 248 10.08 10.47 5.47
N ALA A 249 9.00 9.98 6.07
CA ALA A 249 7.84 9.45 5.35
C ALA A 249 7.13 10.54 4.53
N GLY A 250 7.02 11.76 5.05
CA GLY A 250 6.54 12.93 4.32
C GLY A 250 7.41 13.28 3.12
N GLY A 251 8.74 13.22 3.28
CA GLY A 251 9.69 13.35 2.20
C GLY A 251 9.47 12.33 1.09
N GLN A 252 9.29 11.04 1.45
CA GLN A 252 8.97 9.98 0.48
C GLN A 252 7.68 10.31 -0.29
N SER A 253 6.65 10.72 0.42
CA SER A 253 5.38 11.11 -0.18
C SER A 253 5.54 12.28 -1.15
N LEU A 254 6.31 13.30 -0.75
CA LEU A 254 6.61 14.47 -1.59
C LEU A 254 7.35 14.08 -2.87
N GLY A 255 8.38 13.25 -2.76
CA GLY A 255 9.13 12.73 -3.92
C GLY A 255 8.23 11.96 -4.89
N MET A 256 7.36 11.09 -4.38
CA MET A 256 6.42 10.31 -5.18
C MET A 256 5.44 11.20 -5.95
N VAL A 257 4.88 12.22 -5.27
CA VAL A 257 3.94 13.17 -5.89
C VAL A 257 4.64 14.05 -6.92
N ALA A 258 5.84 14.52 -6.65
CA ALA A 258 6.61 15.32 -7.60
C ALA A 258 6.82 14.57 -8.93
N VAL A 259 7.17 13.29 -8.85
CA VAL A 259 7.32 12.44 -10.05
C VAL A 259 5.97 12.18 -10.72
N ALA A 260 4.92 11.85 -9.97
CA ALA A 260 3.59 11.64 -10.53
C ALA A 260 3.08 12.87 -11.29
N LEU A 261 3.29 14.07 -10.74
CA LEU A 261 2.97 15.35 -11.41
C LEU A 261 3.85 15.60 -12.65
N ALA A 262 5.13 15.28 -12.58
CA ALA A 262 6.01 15.41 -13.72
C ALA A 262 5.60 14.48 -14.87
N VAL A 263 5.29 13.23 -14.55
CA VAL A 263 4.82 12.23 -15.51
C VAL A 263 3.43 12.59 -16.06
N SER A 264 2.52 13.13 -15.24
CA SER A 264 1.19 13.56 -15.71
C SER A 264 1.27 14.73 -16.70
N ARG A 265 2.24 15.63 -16.55
CA ARG A 265 2.43 16.81 -17.42
C ARG A 265 3.24 16.51 -18.68
N ARG A 266 4.28 15.69 -18.56
CA ARG A 266 5.25 15.44 -19.64
C ARG A 266 5.07 14.07 -20.30
N GLY A 267 4.23 13.21 -19.73
CA GLY A 267 4.10 11.80 -20.08
C GLY A 267 5.20 10.93 -19.47
N ALA A 268 5.00 9.63 -19.55
CA ALA A 268 6.03 8.66 -19.17
C ALA A 268 7.22 8.75 -20.14
N LEU A 269 8.40 8.36 -19.68
CA LEU A 269 9.60 8.30 -20.49
C LEU A 269 9.37 7.40 -21.72
N GLY A 270 9.87 7.79 -22.87
CA GLY A 270 9.70 7.03 -24.12
C GLY A 270 10.22 5.58 -24.05
N ARG A 271 11.17 5.31 -23.14
CA ARG A 271 11.66 3.96 -22.78
C ARG A 271 11.13 3.58 -21.41
N ILE A 272 9.93 2.98 -21.36
CA ILE A 272 9.20 2.68 -20.15
C ILE A 272 10.02 1.79 -19.19
N GLY A 273 10.68 0.77 -19.70
CA GLY A 273 11.49 -0.13 -18.89
C GLY A 273 12.71 0.53 -18.26
N VAL A 274 13.35 1.46 -18.99
CA VAL A 274 14.47 2.26 -18.46
C VAL A 274 13.98 3.18 -17.34
N GLY A 275 12.79 3.78 -17.48
CA GLY A 275 12.19 4.61 -16.46
C GLY A 275 11.95 3.84 -15.16
N ALA A 276 11.36 2.64 -15.24
CA ALA A 276 11.15 1.77 -14.09
C ALA A 276 12.47 1.37 -13.42
N ALA A 277 13.47 0.95 -14.20
CA ALA A 277 14.78 0.54 -13.70
C ALA A 277 15.55 1.70 -13.03
N SER A 278 15.56 2.88 -13.66
CA SER A 278 16.17 4.09 -13.07
C SER A 278 15.49 4.50 -11.77
N GLY A 279 14.15 4.32 -11.67
CA GLY A 279 13.41 4.54 -10.46
C GLY A 279 13.91 3.67 -9.30
N LEU A 280 14.12 2.38 -9.54
CA LEU A 280 14.68 1.47 -8.53
C LEU A 280 16.11 1.85 -8.13
N CYS A 281 16.98 2.20 -9.09
CA CYS A 281 18.34 2.67 -8.77
C CYS A 281 18.30 3.95 -7.91
N GLY A 282 17.44 4.92 -8.24
CA GLY A 282 17.26 6.10 -7.43
C GLY A 282 16.76 5.79 -6.02
N ALA A 283 15.76 4.90 -5.90
CA ALA A 283 15.27 4.45 -4.60
C ALA A 283 16.37 3.78 -3.76
N ALA A 284 17.21 2.95 -4.39
CA ALA A 284 18.34 2.29 -3.70
C ALA A 284 19.32 3.30 -3.11
N LEU A 285 19.67 4.36 -3.85
CA LEU A 285 20.51 5.46 -3.36
C LEU A 285 19.88 6.17 -2.18
N GLY A 286 18.58 6.46 -2.26
CA GLY A 286 17.83 7.07 -1.16
C GLY A 286 17.78 6.18 0.08
N ILE A 287 17.60 4.86 -0.07
CA ILE A 287 17.62 3.90 1.04
C ILE A 287 19.01 3.89 1.70
N ALA A 288 20.07 3.82 0.90
CA ALA A 288 21.44 3.87 1.41
C ALA A 288 21.72 5.18 2.18
N ALA A 289 21.24 6.33 1.65
CA ALA A 289 21.37 7.61 2.32
C ALA A 289 20.66 7.64 3.69
N VAL A 290 19.43 7.11 3.78
CA VAL A 290 18.68 7.04 5.06
C VAL A 290 19.34 6.06 6.04
N ALA A 291 19.82 4.91 5.55
CA ALA A 291 20.41 3.88 6.39
C ALA A 291 21.75 4.30 7.02
N LEU A 292 22.55 5.07 6.29
CA LEU A 292 23.94 5.39 6.68
C LEU A 292 24.09 6.77 7.33
N THR A 293 22.99 7.56 7.44
CA THR A 293 23.08 8.92 7.98
C THR A 293 22.58 9.01 9.40
N GLU A 294 23.29 9.80 10.22
CA GLU A 294 22.79 10.24 11.51
C GLU A 294 22.11 11.62 11.43
N THR A 295 22.22 12.28 10.28
CA THR A 295 21.74 13.65 10.09
C THR A 295 20.30 13.68 9.61
N ALA A 296 19.44 14.34 10.36
CA ALA A 296 18.02 14.51 10.06
C ALA A 296 17.74 15.04 8.63
N ALA A 297 18.49 16.06 8.21
CA ALA A 297 18.32 16.68 6.89
C ALA A 297 18.63 15.69 5.74
N VAL A 298 19.69 14.90 5.89
CA VAL A 298 20.08 13.88 4.90
C VAL A 298 19.05 12.73 4.88
N ALA A 299 18.49 12.34 6.04
CA ALA A 299 17.45 11.34 6.11
C ALA A 299 16.16 11.79 5.38
N VAL A 300 15.72 13.03 5.56
CA VAL A 300 14.58 13.59 4.84
C VAL A 300 14.85 13.69 3.33
N ALA A 301 16.04 14.14 2.93
CA ALA A 301 16.45 14.20 1.52
C ALA A 301 16.49 12.78 0.91
N GLY A 302 17.04 11.80 1.64
CA GLY A 302 17.00 10.39 1.27
C GLY A 302 15.57 9.88 1.09
N GLY A 303 14.67 10.24 2.01
CA GLY A 303 13.24 9.97 1.90
C GLY A 303 12.64 10.50 0.59
N ILE A 304 12.93 11.76 0.23
CA ILE A 304 12.47 12.36 -1.03
C ILE A 304 12.98 11.53 -2.23
N VAL A 305 14.23 11.11 -2.20
CA VAL A 305 14.83 10.29 -3.28
C VAL A 305 14.19 8.91 -3.35
N ILE A 306 13.93 8.24 -2.20
CA ILE A 306 13.19 6.98 -2.16
C ILE A 306 11.81 7.16 -2.81
N GLY A 307 11.09 8.21 -2.42
CA GLY A 307 9.76 8.51 -2.95
C GLY A 307 9.77 8.81 -4.45
N ALA A 308 10.73 9.60 -4.92
CA ALA A 308 10.89 9.90 -6.34
C ALA A 308 11.21 8.62 -7.15
N GLY A 309 12.10 7.78 -6.65
CA GLY A 309 12.43 6.49 -7.27
C GLY A 309 11.24 5.54 -7.30
N SER A 310 10.50 5.42 -6.19
CA SER A 310 9.27 4.60 -6.08
C SER A 310 8.19 5.10 -7.04
N GLY A 311 7.96 6.41 -7.10
CA GLY A 311 7.02 7.04 -8.03
C GLY A 311 7.38 6.80 -9.49
N MET A 312 8.69 6.91 -9.82
CA MET A 312 9.20 6.63 -11.16
C MET A 312 8.95 5.16 -11.54
N PHE A 313 9.27 4.21 -10.64
CA PHE A 313 8.98 2.80 -10.84
C PHE A 313 7.49 2.56 -11.05
N ALA A 314 6.63 3.05 -10.15
CA ALA A 314 5.19 2.84 -10.18
C ALA A 314 4.53 3.39 -11.45
N CYS A 315 4.91 4.60 -11.89
CA CYS A 315 4.37 5.23 -13.09
C CYS A 315 4.75 4.51 -14.38
N HIS A 316 5.84 3.72 -14.38
CA HIS A 316 6.33 3.04 -15.56
C HIS A 316 6.02 1.54 -15.59
N ILE A 317 5.98 0.86 -14.42
CA ILE A 317 5.74 -0.58 -14.37
C ILE A 317 4.29 -0.95 -14.73
N GLY A 318 3.31 -0.15 -14.29
CA GLY A 318 1.90 -0.40 -14.56
C GLY A 318 1.57 -0.45 -16.06
N PRO A 319 1.89 0.59 -16.85
CA PRO A 319 1.74 0.55 -18.31
C PRO A 319 2.50 -0.61 -18.95
N LEU A 320 3.69 -0.94 -18.46
CA LEU A 320 4.52 -2.03 -19.00
C LEU A 320 3.84 -3.38 -18.88
N VAL A 321 3.17 -3.63 -17.77
CA VAL A 321 2.46 -4.90 -17.53
C VAL A 321 1.14 -4.96 -18.29
N LEU A 322 0.47 -3.81 -18.46
CA LEU A 322 -0.88 -3.77 -19.06
C LEU A 322 -0.86 -3.59 -20.59
N THR A 323 0.23 -3.04 -21.16
CA THR A 323 0.35 -2.87 -22.62
C THR A 323 0.71 -4.20 -23.30
N GLY A 324 -0.19 -4.70 -24.12
CA GLY A 324 0.01 -5.93 -24.91
C GLY A 324 -0.80 -7.13 -24.41
N ILE A 325 -1.58 -6.95 -23.33
CA ILE A 325 -2.48 -7.98 -22.84
C ILE A 325 -3.87 -7.73 -23.43
N PRO A 326 -4.53 -8.76 -23.98
CA PRO A 326 -5.94 -8.67 -24.39
C PRO A 326 -6.83 -8.24 -23.19
N ASP A 327 -7.86 -7.42 -23.45
CA ASP A 327 -8.77 -6.90 -22.42
C ASP A 327 -9.39 -8.00 -21.54
N THR A 328 -9.56 -9.20 -22.11
CA THR A 328 -10.08 -10.40 -21.40
C THR A 328 -9.14 -10.93 -20.31
N HIS A 329 -7.85 -10.60 -20.36
CA HIS A 329 -6.82 -11.09 -19.42
C HIS A 329 -6.33 -10.01 -18.43
N VAL A 330 -6.73 -8.76 -18.59
CA VAL A 330 -6.31 -7.65 -17.72
C VAL A 330 -6.63 -7.91 -16.25
N ALA A 331 -7.85 -8.39 -15.95
CA ALA A 331 -8.25 -8.69 -14.58
C ALA A 331 -7.42 -9.82 -13.96
N ARG A 332 -7.09 -10.86 -14.73
CA ARG A 332 -6.25 -11.99 -14.30
C ARG A 332 -4.83 -11.54 -14.01
N MET A 333 -4.27 -10.65 -14.84
CA MET A 333 -2.94 -10.11 -14.65
C MET A 333 -2.88 -9.17 -13.43
N GLN A 334 -3.90 -8.36 -13.20
CA GLN A 334 -4.02 -7.54 -12.00
C GLN A 334 -4.06 -8.42 -10.73
N ALA A 335 -4.82 -9.50 -10.74
CA ALA A 335 -4.86 -10.45 -9.63
C ALA A 335 -3.49 -11.12 -9.38
N LEU A 336 -2.78 -11.50 -10.45
CA LEU A 336 -1.43 -12.05 -10.37
C LEU A 336 -0.44 -11.02 -9.79
N LEU A 337 -0.50 -9.77 -10.23
CA LEU A 337 0.35 -8.70 -9.69
C LEU A 337 0.15 -8.52 -8.19
N VAL A 338 -1.11 -8.45 -7.74
CA VAL A 338 -1.45 -8.32 -6.32
C VAL A 338 -0.93 -9.53 -5.53
N LEU A 339 -1.10 -10.73 -6.05
CA LEU A 339 -0.62 -11.96 -5.40
C LEU A 339 0.91 -11.97 -5.28
N VAL A 340 1.63 -11.68 -6.38
CA VAL A 340 3.09 -11.63 -6.41
C VAL A 340 3.62 -10.57 -5.43
N GLN A 341 3.03 -9.36 -5.44
CA GLN A 341 3.41 -8.31 -4.51
C GLN A 341 3.17 -8.69 -3.05
N SER A 342 2.01 -9.27 -2.74
CA SER A 342 1.65 -9.64 -1.36
C SER A 342 2.54 -10.75 -0.82
N LEU A 343 2.80 -11.79 -1.61
CA LEU A 343 3.70 -12.88 -1.21
C LEU A 343 5.14 -12.39 -1.02
N ALA A 344 5.66 -11.59 -1.97
CA ALA A 344 6.98 -11.02 -1.88
C ALA A 344 7.11 -10.07 -0.66
N LEU A 345 6.07 -9.29 -0.38
CA LEU A 345 6.03 -8.40 0.78
C LEU A 345 6.04 -9.16 2.10
N VAL A 346 5.25 -10.24 2.22
CA VAL A 346 5.23 -11.09 3.42
C VAL A 346 6.59 -11.72 3.65
N VAL A 347 7.21 -12.29 2.60
CA VAL A 347 8.55 -12.87 2.69
C VAL A 347 9.59 -11.79 3.06
N GLY A 348 9.56 -10.65 2.37
CA GLY A 348 10.46 -9.54 2.62
C GLY A 348 10.35 -8.99 4.04
N ASN A 349 9.13 -8.71 4.53
CA ASN A 349 8.91 -8.21 5.88
C ASN A 349 9.47 -9.17 6.94
N ASN A 350 9.18 -10.46 6.84
CA ASN A 350 9.63 -11.44 7.84
C ASN A 350 11.14 -11.67 7.79
N ALA A 351 11.74 -11.78 6.60
CA ALA A 351 13.18 -11.94 6.45
C ALA A 351 13.96 -10.71 6.95
N LEU A 352 13.48 -9.50 6.56
CA LEU A 352 14.13 -8.25 6.95
C LEU A 352 13.87 -7.89 8.41
N GLY A 353 12.71 -8.26 8.96
CA GLY A 353 12.41 -8.11 10.38
C GLY A 353 13.33 -8.98 11.24
N ALA A 354 13.50 -10.26 10.88
CA ALA A 354 14.44 -11.17 11.55
C ALA A 354 15.89 -10.68 11.42
N LEU A 355 16.27 -10.15 10.25
CA LEU A 355 17.59 -9.58 10.03
C LEU A 355 17.82 -8.32 10.89
N ALA A 356 16.79 -7.46 11.00
CA ALA A 356 16.87 -6.27 11.84
C ALA A 356 17.01 -6.62 13.33
N ASP A 357 16.34 -7.68 13.79
CA ASP A 357 16.51 -8.17 15.18
C ASP A 357 17.91 -8.76 15.42
N ALA A 358 18.47 -9.44 14.42
CA ALA A 358 19.77 -10.11 14.57
C ALA A 358 20.96 -9.15 14.39
N GLN A 359 20.88 -8.17 13.49
CA GLN A 359 22.03 -7.36 13.06
C GLN A 359 21.75 -5.84 13.03
N GLY A 360 20.56 -5.41 13.40
CA GLY A 360 20.14 -4.00 13.38
C GLY A 360 19.41 -3.59 12.11
N ALA A 361 18.63 -2.51 12.24
CA ALA A 361 17.80 -1.99 11.14
C ALA A 361 18.66 -1.37 10.01
N THR A 362 19.81 -0.81 10.35
CA THR A 362 20.77 -0.26 9.39
C THR A 362 21.27 -1.32 8.40
N ILE A 363 21.64 -2.53 8.89
CA ILE A 363 22.08 -3.63 8.01
C ILE A 363 20.93 -4.15 7.17
N ALA A 364 19.72 -4.31 7.75
CA ALA A 364 18.54 -4.71 7.00
C ALA A 364 18.20 -3.70 5.87
N ALA A 365 18.32 -2.40 6.14
CA ALA A 365 18.12 -1.36 5.14
C ALA A 365 19.23 -1.35 4.06
N ALA A 366 20.49 -1.63 4.42
CA ALA A 366 21.57 -1.78 3.45
C ALA A 366 21.32 -2.97 2.51
N VAL A 367 20.84 -4.10 3.03
CA VAL A 367 20.41 -5.26 2.20
C VAL A 367 19.30 -4.86 1.25
N CYS A 368 18.31 -4.06 1.71
CA CYS A 368 17.29 -3.51 0.85
C CYS A 368 17.87 -2.62 -0.25
N ALA A 369 18.80 -1.71 0.07
CA ALA A 369 19.45 -0.86 -0.91
C ALA A 369 20.15 -1.68 -2.01
N VAL A 370 20.90 -2.72 -1.60
CA VAL A 370 21.57 -3.64 -2.53
C VAL A 370 20.53 -4.41 -3.38
N GLY A 371 19.48 -4.96 -2.77
CA GLY A 371 18.46 -5.73 -3.46
C GLY A 371 17.68 -4.89 -4.49
N VAL A 372 17.27 -3.67 -4.10
CA VAL A 372 16.58 -2.71 -5.00
C VAL A 372 17.52 -2.24 -6.10
N GLY A 373 18.79 -1.94 -5.77
CA GLY A 373 19.81 -1.53 -6.73
C GLY A 373 20.12 -2.62 -7.76
N ALA A 374 20.29 -3.87 -7.29
CA ALA A 374 20.49 -5.01 -8.18
C ALA A 374 19.30 -5.24 -9.11
N ALA A 375 18.06 -5.11 -8.61
CA ALA A 375 16.87 -5.18 -9.45
C ALA A 375 16.85 -4.04 -10.50
N GLY A 376 17.20 -2.81 -10.10
CA GLY A 376 17.32 -1.68 -11.02
C GLY A 376 18.36 -1.93 -12.12
N ILE A 377 19.58 -2.38 -11.76
CA ILE A 377 20.64 -2.71 -12.72
C ILE A 377 20.19 -3.85 -13.66
N ALA A 378 19.59 -4.92 -13.10
CA ALA A 378 19.03 -6.01 -13.90
C ALA A 378 18.01 -5.49 -14.93
N GLY A 379 17.13 -4.56 -14.54
CA GLY A 379 16.18 -3.91 -15.43
C GLY A 379 16.83 -3.14 -16.57
N HIS A 380 18.00 -2.54 -16.36
CA HIS A 380 18.78 -1.88 -17.42
C HIS A 380 19.50 -2.86 -18.35
N VAL A 381 19.93 -4.02 -17.85
CA VAL A 381 20.68 -5.04 -18.62
C VAL A 381 19.74 -5.93 -19.43
N LEU A 382 18.57 -6.27 -18.91
CA LEU A 382 17.61 -7.15 -19.56
C LEU A 382 17.02 -6.51 -20.81
N LYS A 383 17.41 -7.02 -21.98
CA LYS A 383 16.98 -6.54 -23.32
C LYS A 383 15.45 -6.40 -23.45
N PRO A 384 14.61 -7.36 -23.00
CA PRO A 384 13.15 -7.26 -23.12
C PRO A 384 12.57 -6.02 -22.46
N ILE A 385 13.11 -5.61 -21.30
CA ILE A 385 12.69 -4.41 -20.57
C ILE A 385 13.24 -3.15 -21.21
N ARG A 386 14.55 -3.13 -21.51
CA ARG A 386 15.24 -1.96 -22.04
C ARG A 386 14.70 -1.49 -23.39
N CYS A 387 14.27 -2.41 -24.25
CA CYS A 387 13.83 -2.13 -25.62
C CYS A 387 12.36 -1.70 -25.72
N LEU A 388 11.58 -1.82 -24.62
CA LEU A 388 10.19 -1.40 -24.60
C LEU A 388 10.05 0.11 -24.70
N ARG A 389 9.48 0.54 -25.85
CA ARG A 389 9.12 1.92 -26.14
C ARG A 389 7.61 2.09 -25.98
N ARG A 390 7.20 3.30 -25.58
CA ARG A 390 5.80 3.72 -25.65
C ARG A 390 5.35 3.65 -27.11
N LYS A 391 4.30 2.88 -27.41
CA LYS A 391 3.57 2.95 -28.69
C LYS A 391 2.74 4.20 -28.76
#